data_ad170746e955d35a5491efc4efb1766f
#
_entry.id   ad170746e955d35a5491efc4efb1766f
#
_cell.length_a   1.000
_cell.length_b   1.000
_cell.length_c   1.000
_cell.angle_alpha   90.00
_cell.angle_beta   90.00
_cell.angle_gamma   90.00
#
_symmetry.space_group_name_H-M   'P 1'
#
loop_
_entity.id
_entity.type
_entity.pdbx_description
1 polymer ?
#
loop_
_entity_poly.entity_id
_entity_poly.type
_entity_poly.pdbx_seq_one_letter_code
_entity_poly.pdbx_strand_id
1 'polypeptide(L)'
;NQTSLAIKHKNKHPKYTFWLFVLASVLIFIGIGLRDPWPADEPRFTQVAKEMVETGQWFFPARAEEFYPDKPPVFMWTIAFFFALFGSIKIAFLLPSALCSLLTLFLVYDISKRLWSTKEALIATSLLLLSFQFLLQAKSAQIDAMVCCWITIGCYGLLRFFLVERRWRWYYLAFFFMGIGVITKGVGFLPVLMLI
;
A
#
# COMPACT_ATOMS: atom_id res chain seq x y z
N ASN A 1 1.12 -9.91 38.00
CA ASN A 1 0.19 -10.80 37.28
C ASN A 1 -0.72 -10.00 36.35
N GLN A 2 -0.16 -9.45 35.28
CA GLN A 2 -0.91 -8.93 34.12
C GLN A 2 -0.58 -9.82 32.91
N THR A 3 -0.87 -11.08 33.04
CA THR A 3 -0.73 -12.08 32.00
C THR A 3 -2.10 -12.37 31.45
N SER A 4 -2.22 -12.25 30.13
CA SER A 4 -3.24 -12.92 29.33
C SER A 4 -4.63 -12.29 29.25
N LEU A 5 -4.75 -11.13 28.65
CA LEU A 5 -5.91 -10.79 27.83
C LEU A 5 -5.58 -10.95 26.36
N ALA A 6 -4.98 -12.05 25.99
CA ALA A 6 -5.02 -12.52 24.61
C ALA A 6 -6.44 -13.03 24.37
N ILE A 7 -7.36 -12.11 24.14
CA ILE A 7 -8.73 -12.44 23.73
C ILE A 7 -8.61 -13.16 22.39
N LYS A 8 -8.77 -14.48 22.46
CA LYS A 8 -8.85 -15.37 21.30
C LYS A 8 -10.18 -15.05 20.60
N HIS A 9 -10.24 -13.93 19.89
CA HIS A 9 -11.40 -13.56 19.10
C HIS A 9 -11.56 -14.59 17.97
N LYS A 10 -12.35 -15.63 18.28
CA LYS A 10 -12.80 -16.61 17.29
C LYS A 10 -13.51 -15.82 16.18
N ASN A 11 -13.08 -16.00 14.95
CA ASN A 11 -13.67 -15.32 13.81
C ASN A 11 -15.14 -15.72 13.68
N LYS A 12 -16.06 -14.92 14.23
CA LYS A 12 -17.48 -15.25 14.25
C LYS A 12 -18.17 -15.17 12.87
N HIS A 13 -17.49 -14.50 11.91
CA HIS A 13 -18.06 -14.22 10.59
C HIS A 13 -17.05 -14.42 9.44
N PRO A 14 -16.47 -15.63 9.28
CA PRO A 14 -15.43 -15.85 8.26
C PRO A 14 -15.95 -15.64 6.83
N LYS A 15 -17.22 -15.95 6.57
CA LYS A 15 -17.85 -15.78 5.26
C LYS A 15 -17.90 -14.30 4.84
N TYR A 16 -18.28 -13.39 5.75
CA TYR A 16 -18.35 -11.95 5.45
C TYR A 16 -16.96 -11.35 5.21
N THR A 17 -15.98 -11.78 5.98
CA THR A 17 -14.58 -11.37 5.76
C THR A 17 -14.09 -11.79 4.38
N PHE A 18 -14.34 -13.03 3.99
CA PHE A 18 -13.97 -13.55 2.69
C PHE A 18 -14.62 -12.73 1.56
N TRP A 19 -15.93 -12.53 1.61
CA TRP A 19 -16.67 -11.78 0.59
C TRP A 19 -16.26 -10.31 0.53
N LEU A 20 -15.91 -9.68 1.66
CA LEU A 20 -15.39 -8.31 1.68
C LEU A 20 -14.08 -8.22 0.89
N PHE A 21 -13.14 -9.14 1.10
CA PHE A 21 -11.86 -9.11 0.37
C PHE A 21 -12.01 -9.54 -1.09
N VAL A 22 -12.94 -10.42 -1.42
CA VAL A 22 -13.30 -10.72 -2.83
C VAL A 22 -13.84 -9.47 -3.50
N LEU A 23 -14.80 -8.79 -2.87
CA LEU A 23 -15.35 -7.53 -3.39
C LEU A 23 -14.27 -6.46 -3.55
N ALA A 24 -13.41 -6.28 -2.53
CA ALA A 24 -12.30 -5.33 -2.58
C ALA A 24 -11.35 -5.64 -3.75
N SER A 25 -10.98 -6.92 -3.92
CA SER A 25 -10.14 -7.34 -5.03
C SER A 25 -10.80 -7.05 -6.38
N VAL A 26 -12.07 -7.41 -6.55
CA VAL A 26 -12.80 -7.13 -7.79
C VAL A 26 -12.84 -5.62 -8.07
N LEU A 27 -13.22 -4.80 -7.08
CA LEU A 27 -13.33 -3.34 -7.26
C LEU A 27 -11.99 -2.69 -7.59
N ILE A 28 -10.90 -3.14 -6.97
CA ILE A 28 -9.57 -2.56 -7.15
C ILE A 28 -8.95 -3.03 -8.48
N PHE A 29 -9.03 -4.31 -8.80
CA PHE A 29 -8.34 -4.88 -9.96
C PHE A 29 -9.15 -4.81 -11.27
N ILE A 30 -10.46 -4.58 -11.21
CA ILE A 30 -11.27 -4.43 -12.42
C ILE A 30 -10.80 -3.24 -13.26
N GLY A 31 -10.54 -3.49 -14.53
CA GLY A 31 -10.06 -2.47 -15.47
C GLY A 31 -8.54 -2.36 -15.60
N ILE A 32 -7.76 -3.10 -14.82
CA ILE A 32 -6.30 -3.17 -15.01
C ILE A 32 -6.02 -3.82 -16.37
N GLY A 33 -5.16 -3.16 -17.16
CA GLY A 33 -4.82 -3.59 -18.53
C GLY A 33 -5.79 -3.11 -19.63
N LEU A 34 -6.92 -2.51 -19.27
CA LEU A 34 -7.95 -2.06 -20.24
C LEU A 34 -7.83 -0.58 -20.62
N ARG A 35 -7.05 0.20 -19.87
CA ARG A 35 -6.89 1.63 -20.15
C ARG A 35 -5.42 2.03 -20.33
N ASP A 36 -5.21 3.11 -21.04
CA ASP A 36 -3.93 3.78 -21.15
C ASP A 36 -3.71 4.73 -19.95
N PRO A 37 -2.44 5.10 -19.66
CA PRO A 37 -2.12 6.06 -18.61
C PRO A 37 -2.85 7.39 -18.83
N TRP A 38 -3.50 7.90 -17.76
CA TRP A 38 -4.26 9.14 -17.81
C TRP A 38 -3.36 10.33 -17.43
N PRO A 39 -3.46 11.50 -18.11
CA PRO A 39 -2.69 12.68 -17.74
C PRO A 39 -3.02 13.15 -16.30
N ALA A 40 -2.11 13.78 -15.55
CA ALA A 40 -0.78 14.26 -15.96
C ALA A 40 0.39 13.38 -15.45
N ASP A 41 0.26 12.63 -14.35
CA ASP A 41 1.38 11.94 -13.68
C ASP A 41 1.61 10.52 -14.20
N GLU A 42 0.55 9.78 -14.54
CA GLU A 42 0.66 8.37 -14.95
C GLU A 42 1.55 8.15 -16.19
N PRO A 43 1.43 8.95 -17.29
CA PRO A 43 2.31 8.80 -18.44
C PRO A 43 3.78 9.05 -18.09
N ARG A 44 4.02 9.99 -17.17
CA ARG A 44 5.36 10.35 -16.71
C ARG A 44 6.04 9.18 -15.97
N PHE A 45 5.36 8.63 -14.98
CA PHE A 45 5.87 7.48 -14.23
C PHE A 45 6.03 6.23 -15.11
N THR A 46 5.10 6.04 -16.03
CA THR A 46 5.11 4.93 -16.99
C THR A 46 6.30 5.00 -17.93
N GLN A 47 6.58 6.18 -18.48
CA GLN A 47 7.72 6.41 -19.36
C GLN A 47 9.04 6.17 -18.63
N VAL A 48 9.23 6.77 -17.44
CA VAL A 48 10.46 6.58 -16.65
C VAL A 48 10.67 5.11 -16.31
N ALA A 49 9.63 4.40 -15.87
CA ALA A 49 9.72 2.98 -15.54
C ALA A 49 10.08 2.11 -16.75
N LYS A 50 9.57 2.45 -17.94
CA LYS A 50 9.90 1.78 -19.19
C LYS A 50 11.38 2.01 -19.56
N GLU A 51 11.84 3.25 -19.53
CA GLU A 51 13.24 3.59 -19.80
C GLU A 51 14.20 2.90 -18.82
N MET A 52 13.86 2.79 -17.53
CA MET A 52 14.64 2.02 -16.55
C MET A 52 14.86 0.57 -16.97
N VAL A 53 13.84 -0.10 -17.50
CA VAL A 53 13.93 -1.50 -17.95
C VAL A 53 14.73 -1.59 -19.26
N GLU A 54 14.53 -0.68 -20.20
CA GLU A 54 15.16 -0.69 -21.52
C GLU A 54 16.66 -0.33 -21.45
N THR A 55 17.02 0.63 -20.59
CA THR A 55 18.42 1.11 -20.45
C THR A 55 19.21 0.38 -19.36
N GLY A 56 18.53 -0.31 -18.43
CA GLY A 56 19.15 -0.91 -17.24
C GLY A 56 19.57 0.10 -16.17
N GLN A 57 19.21 1.37 -16.30
CA GLN A 57 19.56 2.44 -15.35
C GLN A 57 18.49 2.62 -14.26
N TRP A 58 18.60 1.86 -13.19
CA TRP A 58 17.62 1.87 -12.11
C TRP A 58 17.81 2.98 -11.07
N PHE A 59 19.03 3.48 -10.89
CA PHE A 59 19.36 4.45 -9.83
C PHE A 59 19.28 5.91 -10.29
N PHE A 60 19.43 6.14 -11.58
CA PHE A 60 19.38 7.46 -12.17
C PHE A 60 18.22 7.50 -13.18
N PRO A 61 16.99 7.72 -12.71
CA PRO A 61 15.83 7.73 -13.59
C PRO A 61 15.99 8.79 -14.67
N ALA A 62 15.73 8.40 -15.90
CA ALA A 62 15.73 9.30 -17.04
C ALA A 62 14.32 9.37 -17.64
N ARG A 63 14.03 10.47 -18.31
CA ARG A 63 12.82 10.69 -19.08
C ARG A 63 13.18 11.37 -20.38
N ALA A 64 12.94 10.71 -21.50
CA ALA A 64 13.36 11.17 -22.82
C ALA A 64 14.88 11.47 -22.87
N GLU A 65 15.68 10.55 -22.35
CA GLU A 65 17.16 10.64 -22.26
C GLU A 65 17.72 11.73 -21.32
N GLU A 66 16.84 12.52 -20.68
CA GLU A 66 17.24 13.52 -19.68
C GLU A 66 17.05 12.99 -18.26
N PHE A 67 17.99 13.36 -17.35
CA PHE A 67 17.90 12.99 -15.94
C PHE A 67 16.61 13.54 -15.29
N TYR A 68 15.86 12.68 -14.61
CA TYR A 68 14.56 13.01 -13.97
C TYR A 68 14.68 13.05 -12.44
N PRO A 69 15.03 14.19 -11.84
CA PRO A 69 15.22 14.32 -10.39
C PRO A 69 13.92 14.63 -9.60
N ASP A 70 12.81 14.88 -10.28
CA ASP A 70 11.59 15.46 -9.66
C ASP A 70 10.94 14.57 -8.58
N LYS A 71 11.08 13.27 -8.68
CA LYS A 71 10.45 12.32 -7.77
C LYS A 71 11.40 11.19 -7.37
N PRO A 72 11.33 10.76 -6.09
CA PRO A 72 12.07 9.58 -5.65
C PRO A 72 11.68 8.33 -6.44
N PRO A 73 12.64 7.45 -6.77
CA PRO A 73 12.43 6.39 -7.76
C PRO A 73 11.64 5.18 -7.25
N VAL A 74 11.31 5.07 -5.95
CA VAL A 74 10.71 3.87 -5.34
C VAL A 74 9.43 3.41 -6.04
N PHE A 75 8.54 4.34 -6.38
CA PHE A 75 7.30 4.02 -7.08
C PHE A 75 7.58 3.54 -8.52
N MET A 76 8.49 4.20 -9.21
CA MET A 76 8.89 3.84 -10.57
C MET A 76 9.62 2.50 -10.61
N TRP A 77 10.43 2.16 -9.61
CA TRP A 77 11.04 0.83 -9.46
C TRP A 77 9.99 -0.28 -9.38
N THR A 78 8.90 -0.05 -8.67
CA THR A 78 7.82 -1.07 -8.58
C THR A 78 7.08 -1.22 -9.89
N ILE A 79 6.83 -0.14 -10.63
CA ILE A 79 6.24 -0.20 -11.98
C ILE A 79 7.20 -0.93 -12.93
N ALA A 80 8.50 -0.58 -12.91
CA ALA A 80 9.52 -1.20 -13.74
C ALA A 80 9.65 -2.71 -13.44
N PHE A 81 9.62 -3.10 -12.16
CA PHE A 81 9.61 -4.51 -11.75
C PHE A 81 8.42 -5.27 -12.35
N PHE A 82 7.21 -4.73 -12.23
CA PHE A 82 6.03 -5.38 -12.82
C PHE A 82 6.05 -5.35 -14.34
N PHE A 83 6.61 -4.31 -14.95
CA PHE A 83 6.77 -4.26 -16.39
C PHE A 83 7.75 -5.32 -16.89
N ALA A 84 8.89 -5.50 -16.21
CA ALA A 84 9.84 -6.57 -16.52
C ALA A 84 9.22 -7.97 -16.35
N LEU A 85 8.31 -8.13 -15.37
CA LEU A 85 7.68 -9.43 -15.09
C LEU A 85 6.56 -9.79 -16.09
N PHE A 86 5.69 -8.83 -16.42
CA PHE A 86 4.49 -9.09 -17.23
C PHE A 86 4.64 -8.69 -18.71
N GLY A 87 5.67 -7.93 -19.07
CA GLY A 87 5.89 -7.42 -20.43
C GLY A 87 4.83 -6.42 -20.92
N SER A 88 3.87 -6.06 -20.07
CA SER A 88 2.77 -5.14 -20.42
C SER A 88 2.75 -3.93 -19.50
N ILE A 89 3.02 -2.77 -20.05
CA ILE A 89 2.99 -1.52 -19.31
C ILE A 89 1.56 -1.16 -18.83
N LYS A 90 0.53 -1.53 -19.61
CA LYS A 90 -0.89 -1.31 -19.26
C LYS A 90 -1.33 -2.04 -17.98
N ILE A 91 -0.65 -3.13 -17.66
CA ILE A 91 -0.87 -3.86 -16.40
C ILE A 91 0.05 -3.30 -15.32
N ALA A 92 1.32 -3.12 -15.64
CA ALA A 92 2.37 -2.81 -14.69
C ALA A 92 2.16 -1.48 -13.94
N PHE A 93 1.67 -0.43 -14.62
CA PHE A 93 1.60 0.91 -14.02
C PHE A 93 0.53 1.04 -12.92
N LEU A 94 -0.51 0.21 -12.94
CA LEU A 94 -1.58 0.23 -11.92
C LEU A 94 -1.34 -0.74 -10.77
N LEU A 95 -0.59 -1.81 -10.99
CA LEU A 95 -0.40 -2.87 -9.99
C LEU A 95 0.18 -2.37 -8.64
N PRO A 96 1.19 -1.50 -8.59
CA PRO A 96 1.72 -1.02 -7.31
C PRO A 96 0.66 -0.37 -6.43
N SER A 97 -0.14 0.54 -6.99
CA SER A 97 -1.23 1.22 -6.26
C SER A 97 -2.33 0.25 -5.83
N ALA A 98 -2.73 -0.67 -6.71
CA ALA A 98 -3.74 -1.67 -6.43
C ALA A 98 -3.32 -2.61 -5.29
N LEU A 99 -2.10 -3.14 -5.33
CA LEU A 99 -1.55 -4.04 -4.30
C LEU A 99 -1.36 -3.32 -2.96
N CYS A 100 -0.82 -2.10 -2.98
CA CYS A 100 -0.67 -1.28 -1.78
C CYS A 100 -2.02 -0.98 -1.12
N SER A 101 -3.05 -0.68 -1.91
CA SER A 101 -4.39 -0.42 -1.40
C SER A 101 -5.03 -1.68 -0.82
N LEU A 102 -4.88 -2.84 -1.46
CA LEU A 102 -5.38 -4.10 -0.92
C LEU A 102 -4.67 -4.47 0.39
N LEU A 103 -3.35 -4.27 0.47
CA LEU A 103 -2.58 -4.47 1.70
C LEU A 103 -3.02 -3.51 2.81
N THR A 104 -3.28 -2.24 2.48
CA THR A 104 -3.82 -1.25 3.42
C THR A 104 -5.14 -1.72 4.02
N LEU A 105 -6.09 -2.20 3.20
CA LEU A 105 -7.37 -2.76 3.69
C LEU A 105 -7.15 -3.96 4.60
N PHE A 106 -6.24 -4.86 4.25
CA PHE A 106 -5.92 -6.03 5.06
C PHE A 106 -5.35 -5.63 6.43
N LEU A 107 -4.43 -4.68 6.47
CA LEU A 107 -3.82 -4.20 7.72
C LEU A 107 -4.83 -3.49 8.62
N VAL A 108 -5.71 -2.66 8.03
CA VAL A 108 -6.80 -2.00 8.77
C VAL A 108 -7.77 -3.03 9.33
N TYR A 109 -8.13 -4.04 8.55
CA TYR A 109 -8.98 -5.14 9.02
C TYR A 109 -8.34 -5.90 10.19
N ASP A 110 -7.09 -6.34 10.02
CA ASP A 110 -6.41 -7.18 11.02
C ASP A 110 -6.17 -6.43 12.32
N ILE A 111 -5.74 -5.16 12.28
CA ILE A 111 -5.53 -4.38 13.50
C ILE A 111 -6.86 -4.07 14.21
N SER A 112 -7.88 -3.68 13.47
CA SER A 112 -9.21 -3.41 14.04
C SER A 112 -9.80 -4.66 14.70
N LYS A 113 -9.65 -5.83 14.06
CA LYS A 113 -10.09 -7.11 14.62
C LYS A 113 -9.35 -7.48 15.90
N ARG A 114 -8.09 -7.11 16.04
CA ARG A 114 -7.27 -7.40 17.21
C ARG A 114 -7.57 -6.46 18.38
N LEU A 115 -7.83 -5.19 18.08
CA LEU A 115 -8.09 -4.17 19.09
C LEU A 115 -9.55 -4.19 19.56
N TRP A 116 -10.49 -4.51 18.69
CA TRP A 116 -11.91 -4.51 18.98
C TRP A 116 -12.53 -5.87 18.65
N SER A 117 -13.30 -5.98 17.58
CA SER A 117 -13.91 -7.24 17.15
C SER A 117 -13.98 -7.38 15.65
N THR A 118 -14.42 -8.55 15.18
CA THR A 118 -14.62 -8.82 13.75
C THR A 118 -15.68 -7.89 13.14
N LYS A 119 -16.70 -7.48 13.91
CA LYS A 119 -17.75 -6.60 13.42
C LYS A 119 -17.22 -5.19 13.14
N GLU A 120 -16.50 -4.60 14.08
CA GLU A 120 -15.87 -3.29 13.92
C GLU A 120 -14.82 -3.32 12.80
N ALA A 121 -14.05 -4.41 12.69
CA ALA A 121 -13.10 -4.58 11.60
C ALA A 121 -13.76 -4.59 10.22
N LEU A 122 -14.90 -5.29 10.08
CA LEU A 122 -15.67 -5.31 8.84
C LEU A 122 -16.21 -3.90 8.51
N ILE A 123 -16.75 -3.20 9.50
CA ILE A 123 -17.29 -1.85 9.30
C ILE A 123 -16.18 -0.89 8.88
N ALA A 124 -15.07 -0.84 9.63
CA ALA A 124 -13.95 0.06 9.34
C ALA A 124 -13.37 -0.18 7.95
N THR A 125 -13.15 -1.45 7.59
CA THR A 125 -12.60 -1.81 6.28
C THR A 125 -13.57 -1.51 5.15
N SER A 126 -14.88 -1.74 5.36
CA SER A 126 -15.91 -1.40 4.37
C SER A 126 -16.02 0.10 4.14
N LEU A 127 -15.99 0.90 5.20
CA LEU A 127 -16.01 2.36 5.09
C LEU A 127 -14.80 2.89 4.33
N LEU A 128 -13.61 2.34 4.61
CA LEU A 128 -12.39 2.71 3.88
C LEU A 128 -12.50 2.29 2.41
N LEU A 129 -12.93 1.06 2.12
CA LEU A 129 -13.10 0.56 0.75
C LEU A 129 -14.08 1.41 -0.05
N LEU A 130 -15.19 1.85 0.56
CA LEU A 130 -16.22 2.65 -0.10
C LEU A 130 -15.89 4.14 -0.14
N SER A 131 -14.80 4.58 0.48
CA SER A 131 -14.32 5.95 0.33
C SER A 131 -13.92 6.21 -1.12
N PHE A 132 -14.54 7.22 -1.73
CA PHE A 132 -14.29 7.60 -3.13
C PHE A 132 -12.81 7.88 -3.38
N GLN A 133 -12.18 8.66 -2.51
CA GLN A 133 -10.76 9.00 -2.65
C GLN A 133 -9.85 7.77 -2.57
N PHE A 134 -10.17 6.82 -1.69
CA PHE A 134 -9.40 5.58 -1.57
C PHE A 134 -9.47 4.73 -2.85
N LEU A 135 -10.68 4.52 -3.38
CA LEU A 135 -10.87 3.78 -4.63
C LEU A 135 -10.22 4.47 -5.83
N LEU A 136 -10.30 5.80 -5.89
CA LEU A 136 -9.67 6.57 -6.93
C LEU A 136 -8.16 6.41 -6.91
N GLN A 137 -7.53 6.49 -5.75
CA GLN A 137 -6.09 6.28 -5.58
C GLN A 137 -5.67 4.83 -5.86
N ALA A 138 -6.49 3.84 -5.47
CA ALA A 138 -6.23 2.44 -5.73
C ALA A 138 -6.21 2.11 -7.24
N LYS A 139 -6.95 2.87 -8.03
CA LYS A 139 -7.11 2.68 -9.50
C LYS A 139 -6.28 3.66 -10.33
N SER A 140 -5.41 4.43 -9.69
CA SER A 140 -4.54 5.41 -10.35
C SER A 140 -3.08 5.09 -10.04
N ALA A 141 -2.20 5.31 -11.02
CA ALA A 141 -0.77 5.17 -10.77
C ALA A 141 -0.24 6.45 -10.10
N GLN A 142 -0.46 6.53 -8.81
CA GLN A 142 -0.01 7.65 -7.99
C GLN A 142 0.79 7.17 -6.78
N ILE A 143 1.81 7.94 -6.43
CA ILE A 143 2.70 7.64 -5.30
C ILE A 143 1.93 7.59 -3.98
N ASP A 144 0.81 8.33 -3.86
CA ASP A 144 0.05 8.49 -2.63
C ASP A 144 -0.55 7.18 -2.09
N ALA A 145 -1.02 6.29 -2.96
CA ALA A 145 -1.50 4.97 -2.55
C ALA A 145 -0.39 4.14 -1.87
N MET A 146 0.82 4.20 -2.42
CA MET A 146 1.99 3.51 -1.87
C MET A 146 2.43 4.15 -0.54
N VAL A 147 2.49 5.47 -0.45
CA VAL A 147 2.84 6.19 0.79
C VAL A 147 1.82 5.90 1.89
N CYS A 148 0.53 5.90 1.57
CA CYS A 148 -0.53 5.52 2.49
C CYS A 148 -0.32 4.10 3.04
N CYS A 149 0.10 3.17 2.19
CA CYS A 149 0.44 1.80 2.60
C CYS A 149 1.62 1.77 3.58
N TRP A 150 2.72 2.49 3.31
CA TRP A 150 3.88 2.55 4.20
C TRP A 150 3.52 3.16 5.57
N ILE A 151 2.75 4.23 5.59
CA ILE A 151 2.23 4.84 6.81
C ILE A 151 1.35 3.84 7.57
N THR A 152 0.47 3.14 6.88
CA THR A 152 -0.40 2.12 7.49
C THR A 152 0.40 0.96 8.08
N ILE A 153 1.46 0.49 7.42
CA ILE A 153 2.36 -0.54 7.98
C ILE A 153 3.08 -0.02 9.23
N GLY A 154 3.54 1.23 9.20
CA GLY A 154 4.14 1.89 10.37
C GLY A 154 3.17 1.94 11.55
N CYS A 155 1.97 2.47 11.35
CA CYS A 155 0.92 2.50 12.37
C CYS A 155 0.56 1.10 12.87
N TYR A 156 0.39 0.14 11.96
CA TYR A 156 0.09 -1.25 12.30
C TYR A 156 1.16 -1.87 13.19
N GLY A 157 2.43 -1.71 12.85
CA GLY A 157 3.54 -2.26 13.63
C GLY A 157 3.63 -1.64 15.03
N LEU A 158 3.49 -0.32 15.14
CA LEU A 158 3.50 0.39 16.42
C LEU A 158 2.29 0.01 17.30
N LEU A 159 1.08 0.01 16.73
CA LEU A 159 -0.13 -0.41 17.44
C LEU A 159 -0.04 -1.86 17.92
N ARG A 160 0.51 -2.76 17.10
CA ARG A 160 0.77 -4.13 17.53
C ARG A 160 1.76 -4.21 18.67
N PHE A 161 2.85 -3.46 18.61
CA PHE A 161 3.88 -3.46 19.65
C PHE A 161 3.35 -2.91 20.98
N PHE A 162 2.63 -1.79 20.95
CA PHE A 162 2.17 -1.13 22.18
C PHE A 162 0.88 -1.74 22.76
N LEU A 163 -0.08 -2.16 21.92
CA LEU A 163 -1.44 -2.50 22.37
C LEU A 163 -1.79 -3.99 22.27
N VAL A 164 -1.09 -4.78 21.45
CA VAL A 164 -1.43 -6.20 21.24
C VAL A 164 -0.39 -7.13 21.86
N GLU A 165 0.85 -7.05 21.39
CA GLU A 165 1.94 -7.90 21.86
C GLU A 165 3.27 -7.18 21.77
N ARG A 166 3.97 -7.08 22.89
CA ARG A 166 5.26 -6.38 22.98
C ARG A 166 6.40 -7.20 22.38
N ARG A 167 6.36 -7.41 21.06
CA ARG A 167 7.41 -8.09 20.32
C ARG A 167 8.18 -7.10 19.47
N TRP A 168 9.47 -6.96 19.72
CA TRP A 168 10.36 -6.01 19.05
C TRP A 168 10.35 -6.11 17.52
N ARG A 169 10.05 -7.29 16.94
CA ARG A 169 9.89 -7.44 15.49
C ARG A 169 8.89 -6.47 14.89
N TRP A 170 7.77 -6.18 15.58
CA TRP A 170 6.75 -5.23 15.10
C TRP A 170 7.25 -3.80 15.13
N TYR A 171 8.03 -3.46 16.16
CA TYR A 171 8.69 -2.16 16.28
C TYR A 171 9.67 -1.94 15.12
N TYR A 172 10.62 -2.87 14.91
CA TYR A 172 11.60 -2.75 13.82
C TYR A 172 10.95 -2.76 12.43
N LEU A 173 9.92 -3.58 12.22
CA LEU A 173 9.16 -3.59 10.98
C LEU A 173 8.50 -2.23 10.72
N ALA A 174 7.89 -1.62 11.75
CA ALA A 174 7.28 -0.30 11.62
C ALA A 174 8.31 0.76 11.17
N PHE A 175 9.45 0.84 11.85
CA PHE A 175 10.49 1.82 11.51
C PHE A 175 11.14 1.56 10.15
N PHE A 176 11.34 0.31 9.78
CA PHE A 176 11.85 -0.05 8.46
C PHE A 176 10.94 0.47 7.33
N PHE A 177 9.64 0.21 7.42
CA PHE A 177 8.69 0.67 6.39
C PHE A 177 8.42 2.17 6.47
N MET A 178 8.50 2.80 7.63
CA MET A 178 8.52 4.25 7.74
C MET A 178 9.71 4.86 7.00
N GLY A 179 10.90 4.25 7.10
CA GLY A 179 12.08 4.66 6.34
C GLY A 179 11.86 4.58 4.83
N ILE A 180 11.26 3.48 4.34
CA ILE A 180 10.87 3.37 2.92
C ILE A 180 9.87 4.46 2.54
N GLY A 181 8.89 4.74 3.40
CA GLY A 181 7.92 5.82 3.19
C GLY A 181 8.55 7.22 3.10
N VAL A 182 9.59 7.47 3.92
CA VAL A 182 10.37 8.73 3.83
C VAL A 182 11.08 8.83 2.49
N ILE A 183 11.74 7.76 2.04
CA ILE A 183 12.39 7.73 0.72
C ILE A 183 11.36 7.87 -0.40
N THR A 184 10.13 7.36 -0.22
CA THR A 184 9.08 7.41 -1.26
C THR A 184 8.51 8.83 -1.46
N LYS A 185 8.24 9.57 -0.38
CA LYS A 185 7.63 10.93 -0.47
C LYS A 185 7.96 11.87 0.71
N GLY A 186 8.89 11.53 1.58
CA GLY A 186 9.28 12.37 2.73
C GLY A 186 8.36 12.32 3.95
N VAL A 187 7.15 11.79 3.85
CA VAL A 187 6.13 11.80 4.94
C VAL A 187 5.97 10.47 5.68
N GLY A 188 6.84 9.52 5.44
CA GLY A 188 6.77 8.17 6.03
C GLY A 188 6.88 8.11 7.55
N PHE A 189 7.35 9.19 8.21
CA PHE A 189 7.50 9.30 9.66
C PHE A 189 6.19 9.62 10.41
N LEU A 190 5.10 9.90 9.69
CA LEU A 190 3.80 10.28 10.30
C LEU A 190 3.32 9.32 11.40
N PRO A 191 3.50 7.98 11.34
CA PRO A 191 3.07 7.09 12.43
C PRO A 191 3.66 7.44 13.79
N VAL A 192 4.89 7.96 13.84
CA VAL A 192 5.53 8.41 15.09
C VAL A 192 4.78 9.60 15.66
N LEU A 193 4.45 10.60 14.82
CA LEU A 193 3.72 11.78 15.26
C LEU A 193 2.27 11.49 15.66
N MET A 194 1.67 10.43 15.11
CA MET A 194 0.28 10.07 15.38
C MET A 194 0.11 9.21 16.64
N LEU A 195 1.15 8.46 17.05
CA LEU A 195 1.04 7.42 18.08
C LEU A 195 2.00 7.60 19.26
N ILE A 196 2.90 8.57 19.22
CA ILE A 196 3.84 8.94 20.27
C ILE A 196 3.69 10.40 20.61
#